data_ab9ad4f03ae4516d4d4c78fa5a87239f
#
_entry.id   ab9ad4f03ae4516d4d4c78fa5a87239f
#
_cell.length_a   1.000
_cell.length_b   1.000
_cell.length_c   1.000
_cell.angle_alpha   90.00
_cell.angle_beta   90.00
_cell.angle_gamma   90.00
#
_symmetry.space_group_name_H-M   'P 1'
#
loop_
_entity.id
_entity.type
_entity.pdbx_description
1 polymer ?
#
loop_
_entity_poly.entity_id
_entity_poly.type
_entity_poly.pdbx_seq_one_letter_code
_entity_poly.pdbx_strand_id
1 'polypeptide(L)'
;MPRFSKLLHASPFVDWVLVVRLLGMALVAGTCLFVTDLKKIIAFSSVSHMGFSILLISFRIKNPLWVAFLILIVHAFSSSAMFFAVYYFYLYSNSRNLVINIGIIRLSPVISFFWLLAIIASLGGPPAINLLAEIWAFMFSFIFLPSYVLLLAVSFILGRVYHFILYRTIIQGTRLWEAYQENQTRTSIRLIFICLYHSVLSCFTIILARRFII
;
A
#
# COMPACT_ATOMS: atom_id res chain seq x y z
N MET A 1 3.69 -32.03 10.22
CA MET A 1 3.56 -30.89 9.29
C MET A 1 4.20 -31.04 7.90
N PRO A 2 5.09 -31.98 7.58
CA PRO A 2 5.67 -32.11 6.23
C PRO A 2 4.72 -32.68 5.14
N ARG A 3 3.54 -33.19 5.50
CA ARG A 3 2.57 -33.71 4.52
C ARG A 3 1.81 -32.64 3.75
N PHE A 4 1.62 -31.44 4.31
CA PHE A 4 0.89 -30.36 3.66
C PHE A 4 1.71 -29.63 2.59
N SER A 5 3.02 -29.48 2.78
CA SER A 5 3.89 -28.92 1.75
C SER A 5 3.94 -29.81 0.49
N LYS A 6 3.90 -31.13 0.65
CA LYS A 6 3.84 -32.07 -0.47
C LYS A 6 2.54 -32.03 -1.26
N LEU A 7 1.39 -31.66 -0.63
CA LEU A 7 0.10 -31.53 -1.31
C LEU A 7 -0.02 -30.21 -2.10
N LEU A 8 0.67 -29.14 -1.69
CA LEU A 8 0.74 -27.91 -2.45
C LEU A 8 1.61 -28.04 -3.70
N HIS A 9 2.68 -28.81 -3.64
CA HIS A 9 3.57 -29.11 -4.77
C HIS A 9 3.10 -30.27 -5.65
N ALA A 10 1.85 -30.72 -5.49
CA ALA A 10 1.33 -31.90 -6.19
C ALA A 10 1.13 -31.72 -7.72
N SER A 11 1.26 -30.50 -8.22
CA SER A 11 1.25 -30.27 -9.68
C SER A 11 2.22 -29.15 -10.08
N PRO A 12 3.04 -29.36 -11.12
CA PRO A 12 3.97 -28.34 -11.64
C PRO A 12 3.25 -27.07 -12.10
N PHE A 13 1.97 -27.16 -12.40
CA PHE A 13 1.13 -26.03 -12.76
C PHE A 13 0.95 -25.02 -11.60
N VAL A 14 0.83 -25.48 -10.36
CA VAL A 14 0.71 -24.60 -9.18
C VAL A 14 1.99 -23.82 -8.96
N ASP A 15 3.15 -24.44 -9.11
CA ASP A 15 4.45 -23.78 -8.97
C ASP A 15 4.64 -22.69 -10.03
N TRP A 16 4.28 -22.95 -11.27
CA TRP A 16 4.29 -21.95 -12.33
C TRP A 16 3.39 -20.75 -12.03
N VAL A 17 2.19 -20.98 -11.56
CA VAL A 17 1.26 -19.91 -11.17
C VAL A 17 1.83 -19.08 -10.03
N LEU A 18 2.48 -19.69 -9.05
CA LEU A 18 3.14 -18.99 -7.94
C LEU A 18 4.30 -18.12 -8.41
N VAL A 19 5.16 -18.65 -9.28
CA VAL A 19 6.29 -17.90 -9.85
C VAL A 19 5.80 -16.68 -10.64
N VAL A 20 4.83 -16.88 -11.53
CA VAL A 20 4.25 -15.78 -12.33
C VAL A 20 3.63 -14.69 -11.44
N ARG A 21 2.96 -15.06 -10.35
CA ARG A 21 2.40 -14.10 -9.39
C ARG A 21 3.48 -13.30 -8.68
N LEU A 22 4.51 -13.97 -8.16
CA LEU A 22 5.61 -13.31 -7.45
C LEU A 22 6.42 -12.40 -8.36
N LEU A 23 6.71 -12.84 -9.58
CA LEU A 23 7.33 -12.00 -10.60
C LEU A 23 6.44 -10.80 -10.94
N GLY A 24 5.14 -11.01 -11.12
CA GLY A 24 4.18 -9.94 -11.38
C GLY A 24 4.17 -8.89 -10.26
N MET A 25 4.18 -9.31 -8.99
CA MET A 25 4.26 -8.39 -7.85
C MET A 25 5.55 -7.57 -7.88
N ALA A 26 6.70 -8.20 -8.11
CA ALA A 26 7.99 -7.52 -8.16
C ALA A 26 8.07 -6.55 -9.35
N LEU A 27 7.62 -6.96 -10.54
CA LEU A 27 7.58 -6.12 -11.73
C LEU A 27 6.67 -4.91 -11.55
N VAL A 28 5.47 -5.11 -11.02
CA VAL A 28 4.52 -4.02 -10.76
C VAL A 28 5.06 -3.06 -9.71
N ALA A 29 5.66 -3.55 -8.63
CA ALA A 29 6.32 -2.70 -7.64
C ALA A 29 7.49 -1.91 -8.27
N GLY A 30 8.24 -2.53 -9.17
CA GLY A 30 9.31 -1.87 -9.94
C GLY A 30 8.77 -0.79 -10.87
N THR A 31 7.65 -1.02 -11.57
CA THR A 31 7.05 -0.01 -12.47
C THR A 31 6.60 1.22 -11.72
N CYS A 32 6.18 1.10 -10.45
CA CYS A 32 5.80 2.25 -9.62
C CYS A 32 6.94 3.27 -9.43
N LEU A 33 8.22 2.85 -9.57
CA LEU A 33 9.37 3.75 -9.46
C LEU A 33 9.55 4.67 -10.65
N PHE A 34 9.02 4.29 -11.81
CA PHE A 34 9.20 5.02 -13.07
C PHE A 34 7.96 5.79 -13.51
N VAL A 35 6.81 5.47 -12.95
CA VAL A 35 5.54 6.13 -13.27
C VAL A 35 5.46 7.49 -12.56
N THR A 36 5.06 8.53 -13.28
CA THR A 36 4.90 9.88 -12.74
C THR A 36 3.44 10.27 -12.44
N ASP A 37 2.47 9.49 -12.87
CA ASP A 37 1.05 9.73 -12.61
C ASP A 37 0.67 9.15 -11.24
N LEU A 38 0.33 10.03 -10.29
CA LEU A 38 -0.03 9.68 -8.92
C LEU A 38 -1.15 8.64 -8.83
N LYS A 39 -2.16 8.76 -9.67
CA LYS A 39 -3.29 7.82 -9.68
C LYS A 39 -2.86 6.44 -10.17
N LYS A 40 -1.99 6.38 -11.18
CA LYS A 40 -1.44 5.11 -11.68
C LYS A 40 -0.54 4.45 -10.64
N ILE A 41 0.31 5.21 -9.94
CA ILE A 41 1.17 4.67 -8.88
C ILE A 41 0.34 3.99 -7.80
N ILE A 42 -0.73 4.64 -7.31
CA ILE A 42 -1.61 4.06 -6.29
C ILE A 42 -2.33 2.81 -6.83
N ALA A 43 -2.79 2.84 -8.08
CA ALA A 43 -3.43 1.67 -8.68
C ALA A 43 -2.46 0.49 -8.83
N PHE A 44 -1.24 0.70 -9.27
CA PHE A 44 -0.22 -0.35 -9.36
C PHE A 44 0.20 -0.88 -7.97
N SER A 45 0.31 0.01 -6.98
CA SER A 45 0.56 -0.41 -5.61
C SER A 45 -0.49 -1.38 -5.08
N SER A 46 -1.76 -1.15 -5.44
CA SER A 46 -2.86 -2.05 -5.10
C SER A 46 -2.66 -3.45 -5.66
N VAL A 47 -2.20 -3.56 -6.91
CA VAL A 47 -1.93 -4.86 -7.55
C VAL A 47 -0.85 -5.64 -6.78
N SER A 48 0.21 -4.96 -6.34
CA SER A 48 1.28 -5.59 -5.55
C SER A 48 0.75 -6.11 -4.21
N HIS A 49 0.01 -5.31 -3.45
CA HIS A 49 -0.57 -5.74 -2.16
C HIS A 49 -1.62 -6.84 -2.31
N MET A 50 -2.47 -6.79 -3.35
CA MET A 50 -3.42 -7.86 -3.64
C MET A 50 -2.73 -9.18 -4.01
N GLY A 51 -1.56 -9.10 -4.65
CA GLY A 51 -0.73 -10.26 -4.95
C GLY A 51 -0.36 -11.06 -3.68
N PHE A 52 -0.04 -10.37 -2.58
CA PHE A 52 0.19 -10.99 -1.27
C PHE A 52 -1.05 -11.73 -0.74
N SER A 53 -2.21 -11.10 -0.79
CA SER A 53 -3.45 -11.71 -0.33
C SER A 53 -3.78 -12.98 -1.12
N ILE A 54 -3.62 -12.94 -2.43
CA ILE A 54 -3.87 -14.10 -3.30
C ILE A 54 -2.85 -15.22 -3.03
N LEU A 55 -1.59 -14.88 -2.74
CA LEU A 55 -0.58 -15.85 -2.35
C LEU A 55 -1.00 -16.58 -1.07
N LEU A 56 -1.44 -15.86 -0.04
CA LEU A 56 -1.88 -16.46 1.22
C LEU A 56 -3.13 -17.32 1.07
N ILE A 57 -4.08 -16.91 0.24
CA ILE A 57 -5.29 -17.70 -0.08
C ILE A 57 -4.90 -19.02 -0.74
N SER A 58 -3.84 -19.05 -1.55
CA SER A 58 -3.39 -20.27 -2.22
C SER A 58 -2.92 -21.37 -1.29
N PHE A 59 -2.53 -21.04 -0.05
CA PHE A 59 -2.14 -22.04 0.96
C PHE A 59 -3.28 -22.88 1.49
N ARG A 60 -4.55 -22.47 1.31
CA ARG A 60 -5.76 -23.19 1.73
C ARG A 60 -5.79 -23.61 3.22
N ILE A 61 -5.08 -22.87 4.07
CA ILE A 61 -4.98 -23.09 5.51
C ILE A 61 -5.71 -21.94 6.21
N LYS A 62 -6.36 -22.21 7.34
CA LYS A 62 -7.18 -21.20 8.04
C LYS A 62 -6.37 -19.95 8.41
N ASN A 63 -5.20 -20.12 9.03
CA ASN A 63 -4.42 -18.99 9.54
C ASN A 63 -3.95 -18.02 8.42
N PRO A 64 -3.31 -18.47 7.32
CA PRO A 64 -3.01 -17.61 6.18
C PRO A 64 -4.24 -16.93 5.55
N LEU A 65 -5.39 -17.61 5.52
CA LEU A 65 -6.64 -17.02 5.01
C LEU A 65 -7.07 -15.80 5.82
N TRP A 66 -7.03 -15.87 7.15
CA TRP A 66 -7.35 -14.72 7.99
C TRP A 66 -6.40 -13.54 7.76
N VAL A 67 -5.11 -13.81 7.61
CA VAL A 67 -4.13 -12.78 7.29
C VAL A 67 -4.41 -12.16 5.91
N ALA A 68 -4.78 -12.96 4.93
CA ALA A 68 -5.18 -12.46 3.61
C ALA A 68 -6.37 -11.51 3.70
N PHE A 69 -7.42 -11.86 4.47
CA PHE A 69 -8.57 -10.98 4.69
C PHE A 69 -8.18 -9.69 5.41
N LEU A 70 -7.30 -9.75 6.39
CA LEU A 70 -6.80 -8.55 7.06
C LEU A 70 -6.08 -7.61 6.09
N ILE A 71 -5.20 -8.14 5.23
CA ILE A 71 -4.51 -7.35 4.20
C ILE A 71 -5.53 -6.69 3.27
N LEU A 72 -6.55 -7.42 2.81
CA LEU A 72 -7.59 -6.89 1.93
C LEU A 72 -8.34 -5.71 2.56
N ILE A 73 -8.77 -5.86 3.81
CA ILE A 73 -9.54 -4.83 4.52
C ILE A 73 -8.69 -3.58 4.74
N VAL A 74 -7.49 -3.76 5.30
CA VAL A 74 -6.61 -2.62 5.61
C VAL A 74 -6.16 -1.90 4.34
N HIS A 75 -5.84 -2.67 3.29
CA HIS A 75 -5.49 -2.09 1.99
C HIS A 75 -6.65 -1.31 1.38
N ALA A 76 -7.89 -1.77 1.48
CA ALA A 76 -9.05 -1.04 0.98
C ALA A 76 -9.16 0.35 1.63
N PHE A 77 -8.94 0.46 2.93
CA PHE A 77 -8.98 1.74 3.63
C PHE A 77 -7.78 2.64 3.31
N SER A 78 -6.57 2.11 3.30
CA SER A 78 -5.36 2.90 3.02
C SER A 78 -5.33 3.39 1.56
N SER A 79 -5.71 2.55 0.60
CA SER A 79 -5.77 2.94 -0.82
C SER A 79 -6.84 3.99 -1.08
N SER A 80 -8.03 3.87 -0.47
CA SER A 80 -9.07 4.88 -0.60
C SER A 80 -8.62 6.23 -0.03
N ALA A 81 -7.95 6.26 1.13
CA ALA A 81 -7.37 7.47 1.70
C ALA A 81 -6.36 8.14 0.73
N MET A 82 -5.48 7.34 0.11
CA MET A 82 -4.53 7.86 -0.87
C MET A 82 -5.21 8.41 -2.13
N PHE A 83 -6.25 7.76 -2.64
CA PHE A 83 -7.01 8.27 -3.80
C PHE A 83 -7.72 9.60 -3.48
N PHE A 84 -8.29 9.75 -2.30
CA PHE A 84 -8.87 11.03 -1.87
C PHE A 84 -7.82 12.13 -1.75
N ALA A 85 -6.66 11.83 -1.21
CA ALA A 85 -5.57 12.80 -1.14
C ALA A 85 -5.08 13.24 -2.55
N VAL A 86 -4.94 12.30 -3.48
CA VAL A 86 -4.59 12.63 -4.89
C VAL A 86 -5.69 13.44 -5.56
N TYR A 87 -6.95 13.17 -5.28
CA TYR A 87 -8.04 14.00 -5.79
C TYR A 87 -7.93 15.43 -5.26
N TYR A 88 -7.59 15.60 -3.98
CA TYR A 88 -7.34 16.92 -3.42
C TYR A 88 -6.16 17.62 -4.09
N PHE A 89 -5.04 16.94 -4.34
CA PHE A 89 -3.90 17.51 -5.08
C PHE A 89 -4.32 17.96 -6.47
N TYR A 90 -5.16 17.18 -7.14
CA TYR A 90 -5.70 17.51 -8.45
C TYR A 90 -6.54 18.80 -8.43
N LEU A 91 -7.35 19.04 -7.40
CA LEU A 91 -8.14 20.26 -7.25
C LEU A 91 -7.26 21.53 -7.16
N TYR A 92 -6.04 21.40 -6.63
CA TYR A 92 -5.11 22.52 -6.53
C TYR A 92 -4.27 22.73 -7.79
N SER A 93 -3.76 21.65 -8.34
CA SER A 93 -2.77 21.70 -9.42
C SER A 93 -3.38 21.51 -10.81
N ASN A 94 -4.64 21.08 -10.90
CA ASN A 94 -5.28 20.58 -12.12
C ASN A 94 -4.46 19.50 -12.84
N SER A 95 -3.54 18.84 -12.12
CA SER A 95 -2.66 17.82 -12.67
C SER A 95 -2.49 16.65 -11.72
N ARG A 96 -2.31 15.45 -12.30
CA ARG A 96 -2.00 14.21 -11.57
C ARG A 96 -0.50 13.88 -11.58
N ASN A 97 0.29 14.72 -12.25
CA ASN A 97 1.72 14.48 -12.39
C ASN A 97 2.42 14.72 -11.05
N LEU A 98 3.22 13.73 -10.61
CA LEU A 98 4.02 13.78 -9.40
C LEU A 98 4.93 15.02 -9.37
N VAL A 99 5.56 15.36 -10.49
CA VAL A 99 6.51 16.48 -10.59
C VAL A 99 5.82 17.84 -10.38
N ILE A 100 4.56 17.96 -10.78
CA ILE A 100 3.78 19.19 -10.57
C ILE A 100 3.30 19.31 -9.12
N ASN A 101 3.03 18.17 -8.46
CA ASN A 101 2.51 18.13 -7.11
C ASN A 101 3.60 18.07 -6.01
N ILE A 102 4.75 18.68 -6.25
CA ILE A 102 5.87 18.74 -5.31
C ILE A 102 5.62 19.81 -4.24
N GLY A 103 5.98 19.54 -2.99
CA GLY A 103 6.00 20.55 -1.90
C GLY A 103 4.63 21.00 -1.39
N ILE A 104 3.64 20.14 -1.41
CA ILE A 104 2.26 20.43 -0.96
C ILE A 104 2.19 20.85 0.52
N ILE A 105 3.16 20.49 1.34
CA ILE A 105 3.20 20.87 2.77
C ILE A 105 3.07 22.39 2.97
N ARG A 106 3.59 23.17 2.04
CA ARG A 106 3.54 24.65 2.11
C ARG A 106 2.14 25.21 1.85
N LEU A 107 1.30 24.46 1.12
CA LEU A 107 -0.08 24.87 0.80
C LEU A 107 -1.05 24.50 1.90
N SER A 108 -0.96 23.30 2.42
CA SER A 108 -1.88 22.78 3.43
C SER A 108 -1.19 21.74 4.31
N PRO A 109 -0.72 22.15 5.50
CA PRO A 109 -0.09 21.24 6.45
C PRO A 109 -1.04 20.12 6.91
N VAL A 110 -2.34 20.41 6.97
CA VAL A 110 -3.36 19.42 7.37
C VAL A 110 -3.41 18.26 6.37
N ILE A 111 -3.43 18.54 5.07
CA ILE A 111 -3.47 17.48 4.05
C ILE A 111 -2.17 16.74 3.95
N SER A 112 -1.05 17.43 4.15
CA SER A 112 0.25 16.78 4.24
C SER A 112 0.31 15.78 5.38
N PHE A 113 -0.32 16.09 6.51
CA PHE A 113 -0.44 15.17 7.64
C PHE A 113 -1.31 13.94 7.28
N PHE A 114 -2.46 14.13 6.62
CA PHE A 114 -3.29 13.00 6.18
C PHE A 114 -2.61 12.15 5.11
N TRP A 115 -1.87 12.77 4.22
CA TRP A 115 -1.05 12.06 3.25
C TRP A 115 0.00 11.20 3.92
N LEU A 116 0.68 11.73 4.93
CA LEU A 116 1.64 10.99 5.75
C LEU A 116 0.97 9.77 6.40
N LEU A 117 -0.19 9.95 7.04
CA LEU A 117 -0.91 8.85 7.67
C LEU A 117 -1.34 7.78 6.66
N ALA A 118 -1.82 8.17 5.48
CA ALA A 118 -2.22 7.25 4.43
C ALA A 118 -1.02 6.44 3.90
N ILE A 119 0.13 7.09 3.74
CA ILE A 119 1.37 6.42 3.33
C ILE A 119 1.89 5.49 4.43
N ILE A 120 1.90 5.91 5.70
CA ILE A 120 2.30 5.04 6.81
C ILE A 120 1.41 3.81 6.88
N ALA A 121 0.11 3.98 6.70
CA ALA A 121 -0.83 2.87 6.68
C ALA A 121 -0.57 1.89 5.53
N SER A 122 -0.27 2.39 4.33
CA SER A 122 0.04 1.54 3.16
C SER A 122 1.43 0.93 3.22
N LEU A 123 2.42 1.64 3.79
CA LEU A 123 3.75 1.12 4.08
C LEU A 123 3.76 0.00 5.13
N GLY A 124 2.68 -0.16 5.90
CA GLY A 124 2.70 -0.99 7.09
C GLY A 124 3.64 -0.42 8.16
N GLY A 125 3.71 0.90 8.28
CA GLY A 125 4.40 1.54 9.41
C GLY A 125 3.58 1.43 10.70
N PRO A 126 4.21 1.39 11.90
CA PRO A 126 3.46 1.45 13.14
C PRO A 126 2.73 2.82 13.25
N PRO A 127 1.47 2.89 13.66
CA PRO A 127 0.63 1.89 14.30
C PRO A 127 -0.29 1.07 13.36
N ALA A 128 -0.01 1.03 12.05
CA ALA A 128 -0.88 0.35 11.10
C ALA A 128 -0.85 -1.18 11.26
N ILE A 129 -2.03 -1.80 11.20
CA ILE A 129 -2.16 -3.27 11.22
C ILE A 129 -1.50 -3.92 10.01
N ASN A 130 -1.41 -3.21 8.91
CA ASN A 130 -0.78 -3.72 7.71
C ASN A 130 0.62 -4.29 8.00
N LEU A 131 1.37 -3.67 8.94
CA LEU A 131 2.64 -4.20 9.40
C LEU A 131 2.53 -5.62 9.95
N LEU A 132 1.59 -5.85 10.85
CA LEU A 132 1.40 -7.17 11.45
C LEU A 132 0.96 -8.19 10.40
N ALA A 133 0.01 -7.83 9.55
CA ALA A 133 -0.49 -8.68 8.50
C ALA A 133 0.63 -9.07 7.50
N GLU A 134 1.49 -8.13 7.13
CA GLU A 134 2.63 -8.36 6.25
C GLU A 134 3.72 -9.23 6.92
N ILE A 135 4.02 -9.01 8.20
CA ILE A 135 4.94 -9.88 8.95
C ILE A 135 4.42 -11.32 8.98
N TRP A 136 3.14 -11.51 9.30
CA TRP A 136 2.52 -12.82 9.28
C TRP A 136 2.52 -13.45 7.89
N ALA A 137 2.24 -12.66 6.86
CA ALA A 137 2.31 -13.11 5.47
C ALA A 137 3.71 -13.61 5.10
N PHE A 138 4.75 -12.85 5.52
CA PHE A 138 6.14 -13.23 5.30
C PHE A 138 6.51 -14.50 6.05
N MET A 139 6.09 -14.63 7.31
CA MET A 139 6.32 -15.84 8.12
C MET A 139 5.66 -17.08 7.51
N PHE A 140 4.41 -16.97 7.06
CA PHE A 140 3.76 -18.09 6.37
C PHE A 140 4.44 -18.45 5.06
N SER A 141 4.85 -17.45 4.29
CA SER A 141 5.58 -17.69 3.04
C SER A 141 6.92 -18.34 3.28
N PHE A 142 7.64 -17.97 4.34
CA PHE A 142 8.89 -18.61 4.74
C PHE A 142 8.71 -20.09 5.10
N ILE A 143 7.62 -20.42 5.79
CA ILE A 143 7.32 -21.80 6.20
C ILE A 143 6.88 -22.66 5.02
N PHE A 144 6.04 -22.13 4.13
CA PHE A 144 5.39 -22.90 3.08
C PHE A 144 6.11 -22.85 1.73
N LEU A 145 6.83 -21.77 1.44
CA LEU A 145 7.47 -21.48 0.16
C LEU A 145 8.91 -20.94 0.35
N PRO A 146 9.81 -21.65 1.05
CA PRO A 146 11.14 -21.15 1.35
C PRO A 146 11.95 -20.75 0.10
N SER A 147 11.78 -21.46 -1.00
CA SER A 147 12.49 -21.21 -2.26
C SER A 147 12.13 -19.86 -2.91
N TYR A 148 10.97 -19.30 -2.61
CA TYR A 148 10.46 -18.06 -3.22
C TYR A 148 10.55 -16.83 -2.32
N VAL A 149 11.05 -17.01 -1.09
CA VAL A 149 11.13 -15.93 -0.10
C VAL A 149 11.98 -14.76 -0.58
N LEU A 150 13.04 -15.02 -1.32
CA LEU A 150 13.90 -13.96 -1.86
C LEU A 150 13.13 -13.06 -2.83
N LEU A 151 12.37 -13.64 -3.75
CA LEU A 151 11.57 -12.88 -4.71
C LEU A 151 10.45 -12.08 -4.03
N LEU A 152 9.86 -12.68 -3.01
CA LEU A 152 8.90 -12.02 -2.15
C LEU A 152 9.53 -10.83 -1.41
N ALA A 153 10.73 -10.99 -0.86
CA ALA A 153 11.47 -9.92 -0.19
C ALA A 153 11.79 -8.77 -1.14
N VAL A 154 12.19 -9.05 -2.37
CA VAL A 154 12.43 -8.04 -3.40
C VAL A 154 11.17 -7.22 -3.68
N SER A 155 10.02 -7.87 -3.91
CA SER A 155 8.76 -7.16 -4.15
C SER A 155 8.35 -6.29 -2.96
N PHE A 156 8.60 -6.76 -1.75
CA PHE A 156 8.32 -6.05 -0.52
C PHE A 156 9.21 -4.81 -0.35
N ILE A 157 10.51 -4.95 -0.59
CA ILE A 157 11.46 -3.82 -0.53
C ILE A 157 11.13 -2.77 -1.57
N LEU A 158 10.87 -3.16 -2.82
CA LEU A 158 10.46 -2.25 -3.87
C LEU A 158 9.19 -1.48 -3.49
N GLY A 159 8.22 -2.17 -2.89
CA GLY A 159 7.01 -1.57 -2.35
C GLY A 159 7.27 -0.46 -1.34
N ARG A 160 8.24 -0.63 -0.45
CA ARG A 160 8.64 0.38 0.55
C ARG A 160 9.35 1.56 -0.10
N VAL A 161 10.25 1.28 -1.04
CA VAL A 161 11.04 2.31 -1.73
C VAL A 161 10.15 3.29 -2.48
N TYR A 162 9.20 2.82 -3.31
CA TYR A 162 8.35 3.75 -4.05
C TYR A 162 7.41 4.56 -3.15
N HIS A 163 6.88 4.00 -2.06
CA HIS A 163 6.08 4.76 -1.10
C HIS A 163 6.91 5.87 -0.42
N PHE A 164 8.16 5.56 -0.07
CA PHE A 164 9.05 6.54 0.53
C PHE A 164 9.40 7.67 -0.46
N ILE A 165 9.66 7.33 -1.72
CA ILE A 165 9.90 8.30 -2.78
C ILE A 165 8.65 9.19 -2.98
N LEU A 166 7.48 8.58 -3.01
CA LEU A 166 6.19 9.27 -3.15
C LEU A 166 5.98 10.28 -2.00
N TYR A 167 6.24 9.86 -0.78
CA TYR A 167 6.18 10.73 0.39
C TYR A 167 7.13 11.91 0.28
N ARG A 168 8.41 11.61 0.05
CA ARG A 168 9.47 12.63 -0.04
C ARG A 168 9.17 13.65 -1.14
N THR A 169 8.79 13.19 -2.32
CA THR A 169 8.57 14.06 -3.47
C THR A 169 7.41 15.01 -3.24
N ILE A 170 6.29 14.51 -2.73
CA ILE A 170 5.09 15.33 -2.53
C ILE A 170 5.26 16.31 -1.36
N ILE A 171 5.95 15.91 -0.29
CA ILE A 171 6.04 16.74 0.91
C ILE A 171 7.26 17.66 0.89
N GLN A 172 8.45 17.15 0.57
CA GLN A 172 9.70 17.85 0.80
C GLN A 172 10.24 18.64 -0.39
N GLY A 173 9.63 18.50 -1.56
CA GLY A 173 10.12 19.19 -2.77
C GLY A 173 9.97 20.72 -2.69
N THR A 174 10.87 21.44 -3.34
CA THR A 174 10.72 22.89 -3.57
C THR A 174 9.83 23.12 -4.78
N ARG A 175 8.79 23.91 -4.63
CA ARG A 175 7.89 24.25 -5.72
C ARG A 175 8.43 25.40 -6.58
N LEU A 176 8.29 25.25 -7.89
CA LEU A 176 8.36 26.34 -8.86
C LEU A 176 7.06 27.18 -8.91
N TRP A 177 6.14 26.97 -7.99
CA TRP A 177 4.75 27.45 -8.01
C TRP A 177 4.47 28.69 -7.14
N GLU A 178 5.44 29.47 -6.81
CA GLU A 178 5.19 30.71 -6.01
C GLU A 178 4.30 31.72 -6.73
N ALA A 179 4.07 31.57 -8.05
CA ALA A 179 3.28 32.50 -8.85
C ALA A 179 1.77 32.21 -8.94
N TYR A 180 1.26 31.11 -8.35
CA TYR A 180 -0.16 30.73 -8.52
C TYR A 180 -0.98 30.83 -7.25
N GLN A 181 -0.63 31.70 -6.32
CA GLN A 181 -0.99 31.59 -4.91
C GLN A 181 -2.26 32.35 -4.47
N GLU A 182 -3.05 32.96 -5.32
CA GLU A 182 -4.06 33.90 -4.77
C GLU A 182 -5.49 33.39 -4.62
N ASN A 183 -5.90 32.23 -5.11
CA ASN A 183 -7.34 32.00 -5.25
C ASN A 183 -7.97 30.77 -4.57
N GLN A 184 -7.32 29.93 -3.78
CA GLN A 184 -8.06 28.80 -3.19
C GLN A 184 -7.64 28.39 -1.78
N THR A 185 -8.18 29.08 -0.80
CA THR A 185 -8.04 28.71 0.62
C THR A 185 -9.25 27.93 1.18
N ARG A 186 -10.26 27.62 0.42
CA ARG A 186 -11.38 26.79 0.91
C ARG A 186 -11.08 25.30 0.73
N THR A 187 -10.26 24.75 1.61
CA THR A 187 -10.26 23.32 1.85
C THR A 187 -11.68 22.91 2.23
N SER A 188 -12.33 22.12 1.41
CA SER A 188 -13.64 21.58 1.78
C SER A 188 -13.44 20.73 3.05
N ILE A 189 -13.97 21.21 4.16
CA ILE A 189 -13.96 20.51 5.45
C ILE A 189 -14.40 19.06 5.28
N ARG A 190 -15.31 18.78 4.35
CA ARG A 190 -15.77 17.44 4.00
C ARG A 190 -14.64 16.51 3.51
N LEU A 191 -13.71 17.01 2.68
CA LEU A 191 -12.58 16.22 2.18
C LEU A 191 -11.61 15.86 3.30
N ILE A 192 -11.38 16.80 4.23
CA ILE A 192 -10.57 16.55 5.42
C ILE A 192 -11.20 15.44 6.26
N PHE A 193 -12.50 15.50 6.53
CA PHE A 193 -13.21 14.45 7.29
C PHE A 193 -13.14 13.09 6.62
N ILE A 194 -13.28 13.01 5.29
CA ILE A 194 -13.18 11.76 4.54
C ILE A 194 -11.78 11.16 4.66
N CYS A 195 -10.73 11.96 4.45
CA CYS A 195 -9.35 11.50 4.61
C CYS A 195 -9.06 11.06 6.06
N LEU A 196 -9.56 11.79 7.05
CA LEU A 196 -9.47 11.45 8.46
C LEU A 196 -10.14 10.12 8.75
N TYR A 197 -11.38 9.95 8.32
CA TYR A 197 -12.15 8.74 8.53
C TYR A 197 -11.40 7.50 8.00
N HIS A 198 -10.92 7.52 6.77
CA HIS A 198 -10.21 6.39 6.17
C HIS A 198 -8.85 6.13 6.79
N SER A 199 -8.09 7.17 7.13
CA SER A 199 -6.77 7.00 7.77
C SER A 199 -6.88 6.52 9.22
N VAL A 200 -7.87 7.03 9.96
CA VAL A 200 -8.16 6.57 11.33
C VAL A 200 -8.68 5.13 11.31
N LEU A 201 -9.55 4.78 10.37
CA LEU A 201 -10.07 3.42 10.25
C LEU A 201 -8.95 2.41 9.94
N SER A 202 -8.00 2.76 9.08
CA SER A 202 -6.83 1.90 8.79
C SER A 202 -5.94 1.69 10.02
N CYS A 203 -5.89 2.65 10.94
CA CYS A 203 -5.16 2.51 12.21
C CYS A 203 -5.98 1.74 13.26
N PHE A 204 -7.30 1.96 13.32
CA PHE A 204 -8.19 1.38 14.34
C PHE A 204 -8.53 -0.09 14.14
N THR A 205 -8.32 -0.62 12.94
CA THR A 205 -8.45 -2.06 12.70
C THR A 205 -7.53 -2.91 13.60
N ILE A 206 -6.55 -2.31 14.30
CA ILE A 206 -5.75 -2.96 15.38
C ILE A 206 -6.63 -3.59 16.47
N ILE A 207 -7.69 -2.91 16.85
CA ILE A 207 -8.58 -3.38 17.90
C ILE A 207 -9.36 -4.62 17.44
N LEU A 208 -9.71 -4.66 16.16
CA LEU A 208 -10.40 -5.80 15.56
C LEU A 208 -9.46 -7.01 15.39
N ALA A 209 -8.20 -6.78 15.01
CA ALA A 209 -7.22 -7.85 14.84
C ALA A 209 -6.91 -8.58 16.17
N ARG A 210 -6.94 -7.88 17.29
CA ARG A 210 -6.70 -8.47 18.62
C ARG A 210 -7.70 -9.57 18.97
N ARG A 211 -8.91 -9.52 18.41
CA ARG A 211 -9.98 -10.51 18.63
C ARG A 211 -9.84 -11.74 17.72
N PHE A 212 -8.99 -11.68 16.69
CA PHE A 212 -8.78 -12.77 15.72
C PHE A 212 -7.42 -13.46 15.86
N ILE A 213 -6.51 -12.91 16.69
CA ILE A 213 -5.17 -13.46 16.92
C ILE A 213 -5.15 -14.36 18.19
N ILE A 214 -6.11 -14.21 19.07
CA ILE A 214 -6.35 -15.07 20.23
C ILE A 214 -7.43 -16.11 19.90
#